data_e08b35e79891155f702da44d833b28f1
#
_entry.id   e08b35e79891155f702da44d833b28f1
#
_cell.length_a   1.000
_cell.length_b   1.000
_cell.length_c   1.000
_cell.angle_alpha   90.00
_cell.angle_beta   90.00
_cell.angle_gamma   90.00
#
_symmetry.space_group_name_H-M   'P 1'
#
loop_
_entity.id
_entity.type
_entity.pdbx_description
1 polymer ?
#
loop_
_entity_poly.entity_id
_entity_poly.type
_entity_poly.pdbx_seq_one_letter_code
_entity_poly.pdbx_strand_id
1 'polypeptide(L)'
;LNTVKTGIPGLDELVSGGFPEGRVILLVGSPGSGKTILASQFLYNGLSKFGENAVFVSLDESKNHFYAEMQNFGWDFKKAEEEDKFVFLDATRMTRSALLRAKFGGEINSLRAKQLPIDRLVEQIESELQRTDAKRVVVDTLATLFQRFPDPLERRISIVELFESLSELGITAVVTSG
;
A
#
# COMPACT_ATOMS: atom_id res chain seq x y z
N LEU A 1 10.15 21.20 6.22
CA LEU A 1 9.72 19.85 5.79
C LEU A 1 9.61 19.86 4.27
N ASN A 2 10.33 18.96 3.60
CA ASN A 2 10.18 18.76 2.18
C ASN A 2 8.82 18.11 1.91
N THR A 3 8.20 18.45 0.78
CA THR A 3 6.93 17.87 0.35
C THR A 3 7.07 17.16 -0.98
N VAL A 4 6.23 16.16 -1.17
CA VAL A 4 6.08 15.42 -2.42
C VAL A 4 4.76 15.82 -3.05
N LYS A 5 4.83 16.43 -4.23
CA LYS A 5 3.62 16.86 -4.95
C LYS A 5 2.78 15.64 -5.35
N THR A 6 1.51 15.69 -5.04
CA THR A 6 0.57 14.64 -5.47
C THR A 6 0.18 14.79 -6.93
N GLY A 7 0.21 16.02 -7.45
CA GLY A 7 -0.28 16.35 -8.78
C GLY A 7 -1.79 16.24 -8.94
N ILE A 8 -2.51 16.03 -7.83
CA ILE A 8 -3.97 15.95 -7.81
C ILE A 8 -4.51 17.38 -7.70
N PRO A 9 -5.34 17.83 -8.66
CA PRO A 9 -5.85 19.20 -8.65
C PRO A 9 -6.54 19.57 -7.35
N GLY A 10 -6.11 20.68 -6.74
CA GLY A 10 -6.65 21.22 -5.50
C GLY A 10 -6.10 20.58 -4.22
N LEU A 11 -5.50 19.39 -4.28
CA LEU A 11 -5.01 18.70 -3.09
C LEU A 11 -3.70 19.31 -2.56
N ASP A 12 -2.73 19.55 -3.42
CA ASP A 12 -1.42 20.10 -3.01
C ASP A 12 -1.57 21.47 -2.35
N GLU A 13 -2.51 22.28 -2.80
CA GLU A 13 -2.84 23.57 -2.20
C GLU A 13 -3.41 23.42 -0.78
N LEU A 14 -4.31 22.44 -0.59
CA LEU A 14 -4.92 22.16 0.71
C LEU A 14 -3.92 21.62 1.74
N VAL A 15 -2.92 20.88 1.29
CA VAL A 15 -1.91 20.25 2.17
C VAL A 15 -0.56 20.98 2.13
N SER A 16 -0.58 22.27 1.80
CA SER A 16 0.60 23.14 1.84
C SER A 16 1.76 22.69 0.93
N GLY A 17 1.43 22.25 -0.28
CA GLY A 17 2.41 21.95 -1.34
C GLY A 17 2.57 20.49 -1.67
N GLY A 18 1.96 19.57 -0.94
CA GLY A 18 2.05 18.13 -1.17
C GLY A 18 2.13 17.33 0.12
N PHE A 19 2.30 16.03 -0.02
CA PHE A 19 2.48 15.16 1.13
C PHE A 19 3.87 15.32 1.77
N PRO A 20 4.00 15.23 3.10
CA PRO A 20 5.32 15.25 3.73
C PRO A 20 6.20 14.13 3.21
N GLU A 21 7.39 14.47 2.73
CA GLU A 21 8.34 13.50 2.18
C GLU A 21 8.79 12.50 3.26
N GLY A 22 8.86 11.23 2.89
CA GLY A 22 9.30 10.16 3.78
C GLY A 22 8.30 9.81 4.89
N ARG A 23 7.06 10.21 4.77
CA ARG A 23 6.01 9.95 5.77
C ARG A 23 4.94 9.00 5.25
N VAL A 24 4.22 8.42 6.18
CA VAL A 24 3.05 7.57 5.92
C VAL A 24 1.80 8.44 6.07
N ILE A 25 1.03 8.52 4.99
CA ILE A 25 -0.24 9.25 4.95
C ILE A 25 -1.37 8.22 5.04
N LEU A 26 -2.23 8.36 6.03
CA LEU A 26 -3.42 7.54 6.18
C LEU A 26 -4.60 8.21 5.47
N LEU A 27 -5.16 7.52 4.47
CA LEU A 27 -6.36 7.96 3.75
C LEU A 27 -7.57 7.17 4.22
N VAL A 28 -8.46 7.84 4.93
CA VAL A 28 -9.64 7.23 5.55
C VAL A 28 -10.91 7.67 4.84
N GLY A 29 -11.84 6.75 4.66
CA GLY A 29 -13.14 7.03 4.09
C GLY A 29 -14.02 5.78 4.01
N SER A 30 -15.32 5.96 3.85
CA SER A 30 -16.27 4.86 3.69
C SER A 30 -16.00 4.04 2.40
N PRO A 31 -16.49 2.82 2.32
CA PRO A 31 -16.44 2.04 1.08
C PRO A 31 -17.04 2.83 -0.10
N GLY A 32 -16.36 2.81 -1.25
CA GLY A 32 -16.81 3.52 -2.44
C GLY A 32 -16.54 5.04 -2.46
N SER A 33 -15.80 5.57 -1.49
CA SER A 33 -15.48 7.01 -1.42
C SER A 33 -14.33 7.45 -2.36
N GLY A 34 -13.74 6.52 -3.11
CA GLY A 34 -12.67 6.85 -4.06
C GLY A 34 -11.25 6.80 -3.50
N LYS A 35 -11.03 6.19 -2.34
CA LYS A 35 -9.70 6.07 -1.71
C LYS A 35 -8.66 5.43 -2.62
N THR A 36 -8.99 4.29 -3.19
CA THR A 36 -8.10 3.56 -4.11
C THR A 36 -7.76 4.40 -5.34
N ILE A 37 -8.75 5.10 -5.88
CA ILE A 37 -8.56 5.98 -7.05
C ILE A 37 -7.61 7.13 -6.70
N LEU A 38 -7.84 7.82 -5.58
CA LEU A 38 -6.98 8.92 -5.15
C LEU A 38 -5.55 8.46 -4.89
N ALA A 39 -5.38 7.35 -4.19
CA ALA A 39 -4.07 6.76 -3.91
C ALA A 39 -3.35 6.35 -5.21
N SER A 40 -4.08 5.75 -6.15
CA SER A 40 -3.53 5.36 -7.46
C SER A 40 -3.15 6.57 -8.30
N GLN A 41 -3.93 7.65 -8.24
CA GLN A 41 -3.59 8.91 -8.91
C GLN A 41 -2.30 9.52 -8.39
N PHE A 42 -2.08 9.45 -7.08
CA PHE A 42 -0.80 9.85 -6.46
C PHE A 42 0.38 9.09 -7.05
N LEU A 43 0.26 7.76 -7.23
CA LEU A 43 1.28 6.95 -7.87
C LEU A 43 1.46 7.29 -9.34
N TYR A 44 0.36 7.37 -10.09
CA TYR A 44 0.42 7.61 -11.52
C TYR A 44 0.99 9.00 -11.86
N ASN A 45 0.64 10.02 -11.09
CA ASN A 45 1.23 11.35 -11.25
C ASN A 45 2.74 11.34 -10.95
N GLY A 46 3.19 10.54 -9.99
CA GLY A 46 4.62 10.30 -9.78
C GLY A 46 5.30 9.78 -11.03
N LEU A 47 4.73 8.75 -11.64
CA LEU A 47 5.23 8.13 -12.86
C LEU A 47 5.22 9.07 -14.05
N SER A 48 4.11 9.77 -14.28
CA SER A 48 3.88 10.54 -15.51
C SER A 48 4.35 11.99 -15.46
N LYS A 49 4.38 12.62 -14.28
CA LYS A 49 4.66 14.05 -14.12
C LYS A 49 5.95 14.35 -13.37
N PHE A 50 6.37 13.49 -12.46
CA PHE A 50 7.47 13.80 -11.55
C PHE A 50 8.67 12.84 -11.69
N GLY A 51 8.59 11.86 -12.59
CA GLY A 51 9.69 10.92 -12.83
C GLY A 51 10.00 10.03 -11.64
N GLU A 52 9.02 9.75 -10.78
CA GLU A 52 9.17 8.91 -9.60
C GLU A 52 8.48 7.57 -9.79
N ASN A 53 9.26 6.50 -9.61
CA ASN A 53 8.75 5.14 -9.68
C ASN A 53 7.89 4.79 -8.46
N ALA A 54 7.03 3.79 -8.61
CA ALA A 54 6.00 3.50 -7.65
C ALA A 54 5.75 2.00 -7.42
N VAL A 55 5.28 1.67 -6.22
CA VAL A 55 4.82 0.33 -5.83
C VAL A 55 3.40 0.43 -5.29
N PHE A 56 2.51 -0.39 -5.82
CA PHE A 56 1.16 -0.57 -5.29
C PHE A 56 1.07 -1.94 -4.61
N VAL A 57 0.81 -1.94 -3.31
CA VAL A 57 0.61 -3.15 -2.52
C VAL A 57 -0.87 -3.40 -2.34
N SER A 58 -1.37 -4.49 -2.92
CA SER A 58 -2.77 -4.88 -2.81
C SER A 58 -2.97 -5.97 -1.77
N LEU A 59 -3.90 -5.75 -0.85
CA LEU A 59 -4.31 -6.71 0.16
C LEU A 59 -5.61 -7.44 -0.20
N ASP A 60 -6.36 -6.95 -1.19
CA ASP A 60 -7.67 -7.50 -1.56
C ASP A 60 -7.93 -7.63 -3.06
N GLU A 61 -7.28 -6.84 -3.90
CA GLU A 61 -7.55 -6.76 -5.33
C GLU A 61 -6.47 -7.46 -6.18
N SER A 62 -6.89 -8.08 -7.29
CA SER A 62 -5.97 -8.68 -8.25
C SER A 62 -5.36 -7.64 -9.19
N LYS A 63 -4.17 -7.94 -9.70
CA LYS A 63 -3.43 -7.11 -10.65
C LYS A 63 -4.25 -6.80 -11.92
N ASN A 64 -4.88 -7.81 -12.49
CA ASN A 64 -5.64 -7.65 -13.73
C ASN A 64 -6.86 -6.74 -13.53
N HIS A 65 -7.54 -6.86 -12.40
CA HIS A 65 -8.67 -6.00 -12.07
C HIS A 65 -8.20 -4.56 -11.86
N PHE A 66 -7.13 -4.35 -11.13
CA PHE A 66 -6.51 -3.04 -10.93
C PHE A 66 -6.15 -2.36 -12.25
N TYR A 67 -5.48 -3.07 -13.15
CA TYR A 67 -5.10 -2.48 -14.44
C TYR A 67 -6.32 -2.10 -15.29
N ALA A 68 -7.33 -2.96 -15.31
CA ALA A 68 -8.56 -2.69 -16.05
C ALA A 68 -9.31 -1.47 -15.50
N GLU A 69 -9.40 -1.34 -14.19
CA GLU A 69 -10.04 -0.21 -13.52
C GLU A 69 -9.29 1.11 -13.78
N MET A 70 -7.97 1.09 -13.64
CA MET A 70 -7.14 2.28 -13.82
C MET A 70 -7.11 2.76 -15.27
N GLN A 71 -7.27 1.86 -16.22
CA GLN A 71 -7.36 2.19 -17.64
C GLN A 71 -8.57 3.08 -17.95
N ASN A 72 -9.65 2.99 -17.19
CA ASN A 72 -10.82 3.86 -17.32
C ASN A 72 -10.49 5.35 -17.09
N PHE A 73 -9.41 5.62 -16.36
CA PHE A 73 -8.90 6.97 -16.12
C PHE A 73 -7.78 7.37 -17.08
N GLY A 74 -7.42 6.49 -18.03
CA GLY A 74 -6.28 6.70 -18.89
C GLY A 74 -4.93 6.49 -18.22
N TRP A 75 -4.89 5.82 -17.06
CA TRP A 75 -3.67 5.53 -16.31
C TRP A 75 -3.15 4.15 -16.69
N ASP A 76 -2.15 4.13 -17.56
CA ASP A 76 -1.56 2.91 -18.10
C ASP A 76 -0.43 2.39 -17.17
N PHE A 77 -0.81 1.78 -16.06
CA PHE A 77 0.13 1.17 -15.14
C PHE A 77 0.84 -0.06 -15.73
N LYS A 78 0.19 -0.76 -16.66
CA LYS A 78 0.79 -1.92 -17.31
C LYS A 78 2.02 -1.51 -18.13
N LYS A 79 1.93 -0.41 -18.84
CA LYS A 79 3.08 0.15 -19.58
C LYS A 79 4.21 0.53 -18.62
N ALA A 80 3.88 1.17 -17.50
CA ALA A 80 4.88 1.51 -16.48
C ALA A 80 5.54 0.27 -15.87
N GLU A 81 4.79 -0.82 -15.68
CA GLU A 81 5.35 -2.12 -15.26
C GLU A 81 6.32 -2.67 -16.29
N GLU A 82 5.97 -2.65 -17.57
CA GLU A 82 6.84 -3.11 -18.66
C GLU A 82 8.14 -2.31 -18.76
N GLU A 83 8.12 -1.06 -18.33
CA GLU A 83 9.28 -0.16 -18.28
C GLU A 83 10.06 -0.23 -16.94
N ASP A 84 9.75 -1.17 -16.06
CA ASP A 84 10.33 -1.33 -14.72
C ASP A 84 10.21 -0.08 -13.81
N LYS A 85 9.17 0.72 -14.03
CA LYS A 85 8.88 1.93 -13.24
C LYS A 85 7.78 1.73 -12.20
N PHE A 86 7.00 0.68 -12.35
CA PHE A 86 5.87 0.36 -11.50
C PHE A 86 5.85 -1.13 -11.16
N VAL A 87 5.51 -1.42 -9.90
CA VAL A 87 5.29 -2.79 -9.43
C VAL A 87 3.92 -2.87 -8.76
N PHE A 88 3.13 -3.85 -9.18
CA PHE A 88 1.95 -4.29 -8.45
C PHE A 88 2.31 -5.50 -7.59
N LEU A 89 2.37 -5.31 -6.28
CA LEU A 89 2.66 -6.36 -5.32
C LEU A 89 1.34 -6.95 -4.81
N ASP A 90 1.02 -8.15 -5.27
CA ASP A 90 -0.17 -8.88 -4.83
C ASP A 90 0.10 -9.59 -3.49
N ALA A 91 -0.39 -9.01 -2.41
CA ALA A 91 -0.28 -9.56 -1.06
C ALA A 91 -1.54 -10.32 -0.61
N THR A 92 -2.50 -10.57 -1.51
CA THR A 92 -3.76 -11.25 -1.18
C THR A 92 -3.53 -12.68 -0.68
N ARG A 93 -2.55 -13.38 -1.24
CA ARG A 93 -2.19 -14.76 -0.83
C ARG A 93 -1.58 -14.81 0.57
N MET A 94 -0.76 -13.85 0.94
CA MET A 94 -0.17 -13.76 2.28
C MET A 94 -1.25 -13.66 3.34
N THR A 95 -2.25 -12.86 3.07
CA THR A 95 -3.39 -12.67 3.95
C THR A 95 -4.27 -13.92 4.04
N ARG A 96 -4.45 -14.68 2.97
CA ARG A 96 -5.18 -15.96 2.96
C ARG A 96 -4.43 -17.07 3.71
N SER A 97 -3.14 -17.20 3.51
CA SER A 97 -2.31 -18.23 4.17
C SER A 97 -2.32 -18.07 5.68
N ALA A 98 -2.25 -16.85 6.18
CA ALA A 98 -2.33 -16.57 7.61
C ALA A 98 -3.67 -17.01 8.22
N LEU A 99 -4.79 -16.79 7.49
CA LEU A 99 -6.12 -17.24 7.90
C LEU A 99 -6.26 -18.75 7.96
N LEU A 100 -5.75 -19.46 6.96
CA LEU A 100 -5.81 -20.92 6.90
C LEU A 100 -5.00 -21.54 8.03
N ARG A 101 -3.82 -21.00 8.34
CA ARG A 101 -2.99 -21.44 9.47
C ARG A 101 -3.66 -21.19 10.81
N ALA A 102 -4.35 -20.05 10.97
CA ALA A 102 -5.10 -19.73 12.19
C ALA A 102 -6.33 -20.64 12.38
N LYS A 103 -6.97 -21.05 11.28
CA LYS A 103 -8.17 -21.90 11.33
C LYS A 103 -7.88 -23.39 11.46
N PHE A 104 -6.80 -23.89 10.86
CA PHE A 104 -6.52 -25.31 10.71
C PHE A 104 -5.23 -25.77 11.38
N GLY A 105 -4.41 -24.86 11.88
CA GLY A 105 -3.21 -25.18 12.65
C GLY A 105 -3.56 -25.45 14.10
N GLY A 106 -3.88 -26.71 14.43
CA GLY A 106 -3.96 -27.14 15.83
C GLY A 106 -2.65 -26.84 16.54
N GLU A 107 -2.74 -26.23 17.74
CA GLU A 107 -1.67 -26.09 18.74
C GLU A 107 -0.27 -25.73 18.22
N ILE A 108 -0.13 -24.64 17.52
CA ILE A 108 1.15 -23.97 17.50
C ILE A 108 1.07 -22.80 18.47
N ASN A 109 1.44 -23.06 19.70
CA ASN A 109 1.61 -22.10 20.79
C ASN A 109 2.81 -21.18 20.51
N SER A 110 2.73 -20.38 19.46
CA SER A 110 3.64 -19.27 19.31
C SER A 110 2.86 -18.04 18.90
N LEU A 111 2.99 -17.00 19.70
CA LEU A 111 2.54 -15.64 19.38
C LEU A 111 3.01 -15.20 17.97
N ARG A 112 4.10 -15.78 17.48
CA ARG A 112 4.65 -15.58 16.13
C ARG A 112 3.78 -16.17 15.01
N ALA A 113 2.99 -17.23 15.27
CA ALA A 113 2.13 -17.84 14.25
C ALA A 113 0.82 -17.08 14.05
N LYS A 114 0.44 -16.22 15.00
CA LYS A 114 -0.77 -15.39 14.96
C LYS A 114 -0.54 -14.02 14.36
N GLN A 115 0.71 -13.56 14.30
CA GLN A 115 1.04 -12.27 13.68
C GLN A 115 0.96 -12.43 12.16
N LEU A 116 0.30 -11.45 11.50
CA LEU A 116 0.52 -11.23 10.08
C LEU A 116 2.02 -11.22 9.86
N PRO A 117 2.49 -11.81 8.77
CA PRO A 117 3.88 -11.65 8.40
C PRO A 117 4.10 -10.23 7.87
N ILE A 118 3.86 -9.21 8.72
CA ILE A 118 4.18 -7.81 8.42
C ILE A 118 5.64 -7.71 8.00
N ASP A 119 6.52 -8.43 8.70
CA ASP A 119 7.93 -8.51 8.34
C ASP A 119 8.15 -9.00 6.91
N ARG A 120 7.43 -10.04 6.49
CA ARG A 120 7.49 -10.55 5.10
C ARG A 120 6.97 -9.55 4.10
N LEU A 121 5.86 -8.88 4.42
CA LEU A 121 5.29 -7.85 3.55
C LEU A 121 6.27 -6.69 3.38
N VAL A 122 6.87 -6.22 4.46
CA VAL A 122 7.86 -5.14 4.45
C VAL A 122 9.11 -5.56 3.69
N GLU A 123 9.61 -6.79 3.89
CA GLU A 123 10.75 -7.34 3.13
C GLU A 123 10.47 -7.36 1.63
N GLN A 124 9.28 -7.76 1.21
CA GLN A 124 8.89 -7.77 -0.20
C GLN A 124 8.80 -6.34 -0.76
N ILE A 125 8.23 -5.41 0.00
CA ILE A 125 8.19 -4.00 -0.39
C ILE A 125 9.61 -3.46 -0.55
N GLU A 126 10.47 -3.68 0.42
CA GLU A 126 11.86 -3.24 0.40
C GLU A 126 12.64 -3.80 -0.81
N SER A 127 12.46 -5.08 -1.10
CA SER A 127 13.05 -5.73 -2.27
C SER A 127 12.64 -5.04 -3.57
N GLU A 128 11.35 -4.73 -3.73
CA GLU A 128 10.84 -4.05 -4.92
C GLU A 128 11.30 -2.58 -4.99
N LEU A 129 11.42 -1.91 -3.85
CA LEU A 129 11.99 -0.55 -3.80
C LEU A 129 13.44 -0.51 -4.25
N GLN A 130 14.25 -1.48 -3.83
CA GLN A 130 15.64 -1.59 -4.25
C GLN A 130 15.77 -1.88 -5.75
N ARG A 131 14.92 -2.76 -6.27
CA ARG A 131 14.93 -3.15 -7.68
C ARG A 131 14.51 -2.01 -8.61
N THR A 132 13.55 -1.21 -8.22
CA THR A 132 12.92 -0.17 -9.07
C THR A 132 13.32 1.25 -8.72
N ASP A 133 14.02 1.47 -7.62
CA ASP A 133 14.26 2.80 -7.03
C ASP A 133 12.98 3.61 -6.82
N ALA A 134 11.88 2.94 -6.46
CA ALA A 134 10.59 3.59 -6.25
C ALA A 134 10.60 4.52 -5.04
N LYS A 135 9.90 5.64 -5.17
CA LYS A 135 9.79 6.68 -4.13
C LYS A 135 8.38 6.78 -3.54
N ARG A 136 7.39 6.27 -4.25
CA ARG A 136 5.98 6.33 -3.86
C ARG A 136 5.43 4.93 -3.65
N VAL A 137 4.75 4.72 -2.53
CA VAL A 137 4.13 3.43 -2.19
C VAL A 137 2.69 3.65 -1.78
N VAL A 138 1.81 2.76 -2.22
CA VAL A 138 0.43 2.65 -1.73
C VAL A 138 0.23 1.27 -1.13
N VAL A 139 -0.42 1.21 0.04
CA VAL A 139 -0.94 -0.03 0.64
C VAL A 139 -2.46 0.07 0.71
N ASP A 140 -3.15 -0.77 -0.03
CA ASP A 140 -4.61 -0.77 -0.14
C ASP A 140 -5.15 -2.18 0.14
N THR A 141 -5.90 -2.44 1.11
CA THR A 141 -6.51 -1.58 2.15
C THR A 141 -6.38 -2.25 3.52
N LEU A 142 -6.21 -1.45 4.58
CA LEU A 142 -6.18 -1.95 5.96
C LEU A 142 -7.49 -2.60 6.38
N ALA A 143 -8.61 -2.26 5.75
CA ALA A 143 -9.90 -2.90 6.03
C ALA A 143 -9.83 -4.43 5.91
N THR A 144 -9.07 -4.94 4.96
CA THR A 144 -8.83 -6.38 4.80
C THR A 144 -8.11 -6.98 6.03
N LEU A 145 -7.18 -6.26 6.60
CA LEU A 145 -6.50 -6.66 7.83
C LEU A 145 -7.46 -6.70 9.01
N PHE A 146 -8.33 -5.70 9.12
CA PHE A 146 -9.28 -5.61 10.24
C PHE A 146 -10.28 -6.76 10.24
N GLN A 147 -10.70 -7.22 9.08
CA GLN A 147 -11.59 -8.38 8.96
C GLN A 147 -10.92 -9.68 9.41
N ARG A 148 -9.61 -9.76 9.30
CA ARG A 148 -8.82 -10.99 9.58
C ARG A 148 -8.28 -11.07 10.98
N PHE A 149 -8.14 -9.93 11.66
CA PHE A 149 -7.72 -9.83 13.05
C PHE A 149 -8.89 -9.35 13.90
N PRO A 150 -9.70 -10.27 14.43
CA PRO A 150 -10.83 -9.89 15.27
C PRO A 150 -10.38 -9.24 16.60
N ASP A 151 -9.18 -9.54 17.09
CA ASP A 151 -8.65 -8.92 18.29
C ASP A 151 -8.19 -7.48 18.02
N PRO A 152 -8.78 -6.47 18.67
CA PRO A 152 -8.41 -5.07 18.50
C PRO A 152 -6.96 -4.76 18.86
N LEU A 153 -6.39 -5.46 19.83
CA LEU A 153 -5.00 -5.25 20.26
C LEU A 153 -4.02 -5.76 19.21
N GLU A 154 -4.24 -6.97 18.68
CA GLU A 154 -3.43 -7.53 17.59
C GLU A 154 -3.47 -6.64 16.35
N ARG A 155 -4.64 -6.12 15.98
CA ARG A 155 -4.80 -5.15 14.90
C ARG A 155 -3.95 -3.92 15.09
N ARG A 156 -4.04 -3.32 16.28
CA ARG A 156 -3.31 -2.10 16.61
C ARG A 156 -1.80 -2.32 16.52
N ILE A 157 -1.30 -3.40 17.08
CA ILE A 157 0.12 -3.74 17.04
C ILE A 157 0.58 -3.91 15.59
N SER A 158 -0.16 -4.64 14.76
CA SER A 158 0.16 -4.87 13.35
C SER A 158 0.20 -3.59 12.53
N ILE A 159 -0.74 -2.66 12.79
CA ILE A 159 -0.78 -1.37 12.10
C ILE A 159 0.41 -0.50 12.49
N VAL A 160 0.72 -0.40 13.78
CA VAL A 160 1.86 0.37 14.29
C VAL A 160 3.16 -0.17 13.68
N GLU A 161 3.34 -1.48 13.70
CA GLU A 161 4.50 -2.15 13.11
C GLU A 161 4.64 -1.85 11.61
N LEU A 162 3.54 -1.94 10.87
CA LEU A 162 3.53 -1.59 9.44
C LEU A 162 3.93 -0.13 9.21
N PHE A 163 3.34 0.80 9.95
CA PHE A 163 3.62 2.23 9.78
C PHE A 163 5.06 2.58 10.15
N GLU A 164 5.56 2.06 11.25
CA GLU A 164 6.96 2.26 11.65
C GLU A 164 7.92 1.72 10.61
N SER A 165 7.68 0.51 10.12
CA SER A 165 8.50 -0.12 9.09
C SER A 165 8.48 0.65 7.77
N LEU A 166 7.31 1.12 7.31
CA LEU A 166 7.22 1.96 6.11
C LEU A 166 7.94 3.29 6.29
N SER A 167 7.85 3.91 7.46
CA SER A 167 8.53 5.17 7.76
C SER A 167 10.05 5.03 7.70
N GLU A 168 10.58 3.90 8.12
CA GLU A 168 12.02 3.61 8.09
C GLU A 168 12.58 3.43 6.67
N LEU A 169 11.73 3.09 5.70
CA LEU A 169 12.14 2.89 4.30
C LEU A 169 12.44 4.20 3.55
N GLY A 170 12.12 5.35 4.12
CA GLY A 170 12.42 6.68 3.52
C GLY A 170 11.59 7.02 2.28
N ILE A 171 10.52 6.27 2.02
CA ILE A 171 9.56 6.51 0.93
C ILE A 171 8.36 7.31 1.42
N THR A 172 7.62 7.90 0.51
CA THR A 172 6.32 8.50 0.81
C THR A 172 5.22 7.49 0.53
N ALA A 173 4.51 7.09 1.57
CA ALA A 173 3.50 6.04 1.48
C ALA A 173 2.10 6.57 1.75
N VAL A 174 1.12 6.11 0.98
CA VAL A 174 -0.30 6.28 1.25
C VAL A 174 -0.90 4.93 1.62
N VAL A 175 -1.51 4.86 2.79
CA VAL A 175 -2.19 3.66 3.29
C VAL A 175 -3.68 3.96 3.37
N THR A 176 -4.51 3.13 2.75
CA THR A 176 -5.97 3.33 2.75
C THR A 176 -6.63 2.54 3.87
N SER A 177 -7.68 3.12 4.45
CA SER A 177 -8.50 2.48 5.47
C SER A 177 -9.94 2.95 5.41
N GLY A 178 -10.86 2.08 5.78
CA GLY A 178 -12.30 2.37 5.80
C GLY A 178 -12.97 1.95 7.07
#